data_d8ff4aaa91db49a94763a6b69a6eab27
#
_entry.id   d8ff4aaa91db49a94763a6b69a6eab27
#
_cell.length_a   1.000
_cell.length_b   1.000
_cell.length_c   1.000
_cell.angle_alpha   90.00
_cell.angle_beta   90.00
_cell.angle_gamma   90.00
#
_symmetry.space_group_name_H-M   'P 1'
#
loop_
_entity.id
_entity.type
_entity.pdbx_description
1 polymer ?
#
loop_
_entity_poly.entity_id
_entity_poly.type
_entity_poly.pdbx_seq_one_letter_code
_entity_poly.pdbx_strand_id
1 'polypeptide(L)'
;CIHCNLCVRACREVQVNDVIGMAGRGLDAQIVFDMNDPMGQSTCVACGECVQACPTGALMPASVLDDAQHGDSKDFDREVQSVCPYCGVGCQLSFKIKDDEIKYVEGVNGPANENRLCVKGRFGFDYVHHDHRLTKPLIRRDDAPAKGLNIDPANPLTHFREASWEEALDVAANGFIRHRDISGKRIAGFGSAKCSNEEAYLFQKMIRQGFGHNNVDHCTRLCHASSVAALLENVGSAAVTATFNEIENADVAIVIGANPTENHPVAPTLEQAKDYRWGRTYESYSDDPTLVEAYGRALVEGIQGE
;
A
#
# COMPACT_ATOMS: atom_id res chain seq x y z
N CYS A 1 3.76 21.04 22.57
CA CYS A 1 5.07 20.40 22.38
C CYS A 1 5.94 20.55 23.62
N ILE A 2 6.61 19.48 24.04
CA ILE A 2 7.52 19.47 25.21
C ILE A 2 8.99 19.34 24.80
N HIS A 3 9.30 19.54 23.53
CA HIS A 3 10.64 19.44 22.94
C HIS A 3 11.38 18.12 23.24
N CYS A 4 10.65 17.00 23.32
CA CYS A 4 11.22 15.70 23.65
C CYS A 4 12.05 15.06 22.52
N ASN A 5 12.06 15.66 21.34
CA ASN A 5 12.79 15.19 20.14
C ASN A 5 12.35 13.85 19.53
N LEU A 6 11.29 13.23 20.04
CA LEU A 6 10.84 11.92 19.51
C LEU A 6 10.41 12.00 18.04
N CYS A 7 9.77 13.08 17.63
CA CYS A 7 9.39 13.28 16.22
C CYS A 7 10.61 13.47 15.30
N VAL A 8 11.65 14.17 15.77
CA VAL A 8 12.91 14.33 15.03
C VAL A 8 13.59 12.98 14.85
N ARG A 9 13.68 12.20 15.92
CA ARG A 9 14.26 10.86 15.87
C ARG A 9 13.45 9.90 15.01
N ALA A 10 12.13 9.95 15.08
CA ALA A 10 11.25 9.15 14.21
C ALA A 10 11.45 9.47 12.72
N CYS A 11 11.65 10.74 12.38
CA CYS A 11 11.94 11.14 11.00
C CYS A 11 13.35 10.77 10.56
N ARG A 12 14.35 10.98 11.42
CA ARG A 12 15.77 10.80 11.11
C ARG A 12 16.24 9.35 11.23
N GLU A 13 15.85 8.66 12.31
CA GLU A 13 16.38 7.34 12.65
C GLU A 13 15.46 6.20 12.19
N VAL A 14 14.14 6.41 12.21
CA VAL A 14 13.16 5.38 11.87
C VAL A 14 12.77 5.44 10.40
N GLN A 15 12.36 6.63 9.91
CA GLN A 15 11.98 6.82 8.51
C GLN A 15 13.18 7.14 7.60
N VAL A 16 14.28 7.65 8.17
CA VAL A 16 15.52 8.07 7.48
C VAL A 16 15.27 9.14 6.41
N ASN A 17 14.30 10.01 6.64
CA ASN A 17 13.94 11.10 5.71
C ASN A 17 14.55 12.46 6.11
N ASP A 18 14.89 12.63 7.39
CA ASP A 18 15.58 13.78 8.01
C ASP A 18 15.00 15.17 7.68
N VAL A 19 13.69 15.25 7.54
CA VAL A 19 12.95 16.50 7.24
C VAL A 19 12.71 17.33 8.50
N ILE A 20 12.57 16.65 9.67
CA ILE A 20 12.23 17.30 10.93
C ILE A 20 13.51 17.62 11.70
N GLY A 21 13.68 18.89 12.06
CA GLY A 21 14.78 19.37 12.86
C GLY A 21 14.33 20.27 14.01
N MET A 22 15.31 20.75 14.78
CA MET A 22 15.09 21.77 15.79
C MET A 22 15.81 23.04 15.39
N ALA A 23 15.08 24.14 15.31
CA ALA A 23 15.64 25.47 15.07
C ALA A 23 15.57 26.32 16.34
N GLY A 24 16.42 27.36 16.42
CA GLY A 24 16.51 28.24 17.56
C GLY A 24 17.15 27.58 18.78
N ARG A 25 17.09 28.27 19.91
CA ARG A 25 17.61 27.80 21.21
C ARG A 25 16.89 28.45 22.38
N GLY A 26 16.95 27.80 23.55
CA GLY A 26 16.29 28.29 24.74
C GLY A 26 14.77 28.34 24.56
N LEU A 27 14.15 29.45 24.94
CA LEU A 27 12.70 29.63 24.80
C LEU A 27 12.21 29.74 23.36
N ASP A 28 13.10 30.10 22.44
CA ASP A 28 12.81 30.21 21.01
C ASP A 28 13.05 28.91 20.24
N ALA A 29 13.39 27.83 20.93
CA ALA A 29 13.56 26.54 20.30
C ALA A 29 12.21 26.02 19.78
N GLN A 30 12.17 25.57 18.52
CA GLN A 30 10.99 25.05 17.88
C GLN A 30 11.31 23.88 16.94
N ILE A 31 10.35 22.99 16.77
CA ILE A 31 10.41 21.93 15.76
C ILE A 31 10.06 22.55 14.40
N VAL A 32 10.90 22.30 13.41
CA VAL A 32 10.75 22.82 12.05
C VAL A 32 10.82 21.68 11.03
N PHE A 33 10.24 21.90 9.87
CA PHE A 33 10.33 21.04 8.69
C PHE A 33 11.20 21.73 7.65
N ASP A 34 12.24 21.07 7.16
CA ASP A 34 13.23 21.63 6.25
C ASP A 34 13.74 23.00 6.74
N MET A 35 13.53 24.06 5.97
CA MET A 35 13.93 25.43 6.30
C MET A 35 12.83 26.23 7.03
N ASN A 36 11.99 25.57 7.82
CA ASN A 36 10.79 26.08 8.48
C ASN A 36 9.60 26.22 7.52
N ASP A 37 9.53 25.34 6.55
CA ASP A 37 8.40 25.22 5.63
C ASP A 37 7.18 24.60 6.32
N PRO A 38 5.95 24.88 5.87
CA PRO A 38 4.79 24.08 6.25
C PRO A 38 4.98 22.62 5.83
N MET A 39 4.57 21.65 6.67
CA MET A 39 4.79 20.23 6.42
C MET A 39 4.37 19.80 5.01
N GLY A 40 3.23 20.27 4.50
CA GLY A 40 2.73 19.95 3.17
C GLY A 40 3.51 20.58 2.00
N GLN A 41 4.45 21.50 2.28
CA GLN A 41 5.33 22.12 1.29
C GLN A 41 6.79 21.69 1.45
N SER A 42 7.07 20.90 2.48
CA SER A 42 8.39 20.36 2.77
C SER A 42 8.67 19.10 1.94
N THR A 43 9.87 18.54 2.06
CA THR A 43 10.24 17.25 1.45
C THR A 43 9.71 16.04 2.21
N CYS A 44 8.73 16.24 3.08
CA CYS A 44 8.09 15.22 3.88
C CYS A 44 7.37 14.16 3.01
N VAL A 45 7.66 12.90 3.23
CA VAL A 45 7.01 11.76 2.54
C VAL A 45 5.68 11.33 3.19
N ALA A 46 5.18 12.09 4.15
CA ALA A 46 3.91 11.86 4.86
C ALA A 46 3.76 10.44 5.46
N CYS A 47 4.83 9.84 5.96
CA CYS A 47 4.78 8.51 6.59
C CYS A 47 4.02 8.49 7.93
N GLY A 48 3.99 9.62 8.64
CA GLY A 48 3.32 9.76 9.94
C GLY A 48 4.06 9.15 11.13
N GLU A 49 5.33 8.74 10.98
CA GLU A 49 6.11 8.20 12.10
C GLU A 49 6.28 9.24 13.23
N CYS A 50 6.46 10.50 12.87
CA CYS A 50 6.51 11.61 13.84
C CYS A 50 5.18 11.79 14.61
N VAL A 51 4.05 11.52 13.95
CA VAL A 51 2.71 11.58 14.56
C VAL A 51 2.53 10.42 15.54
N GLN A 52 2.94 9.22 15.17
CA GLN A 52 2.89 8.04 16.04
C GLN A 52 3.82 8.20 17.26
N ALA A 53 4.99 8.79 17.08
CA ALA A 53 5.97 9.00 18.13
C ALA A 53 5.65 10.18 19.08
N CYS A 54 4.75 11.08 18.69
CA CYS A 54 4.44 12.28 19.49
C CYS A 54 3.60 11.94 20.74
N PRO A 55 4.13 12.14 21.96
CA PRO A 55 3.43 11.76 23.19
C PRO A 55 2.39 12.79 23.67
N THR A 56 2.41 14.00 23.09
CA THR A 56 1.61 15.13 23.60
C THR A 56 0.50 15.58 22.64
N GLY A 57 0.36 14.93 21.49
CA GLY A 57 -0.58 15.37 20.47
C GLY A 57 -0.19 16.67 19.74
N ALA A 58 1.04 17.17 19.91
CA ALA A 58 1.52 18.32 19.14
C ALA A 58 1.61 18.01 17.62
N LEU A 59 1.73 16.75 17.28
CA LEU A 59 1.55 16.21 15.93
C LEU A 59 0.45 15.15 16.01
N MET A 60 -0.62 15.35 15.24
CA MET A 60 -1.80 14.48 15.24
C MET A 60 -2.26 14.21 13.82
N PRO A 61 -2.97 13.10 13.55
CA PRO A 61 -3.67 12.90 12.27
C PRO A 61 -4.71 14.00 12.06
N ALA A 62 -4.84 14.52 10.84
CA ALA A 62 -5.85 15.53 10.51
C ALA A 62 -7.27 15.01 10.79
N SER A 63 -7.54 13.74 10.52
CA SER A 63 -8.82 13.09 10.83
C SER A 63 -9.26 13.18 12.30
N VAL A 64 -8.30 13.32 13.23
CA VAL A 64 -8.59 13.52 14.65
C VAL A 64 -8.85 15.00 14.95
N LEU A 65 -8.10 15.90 14.31
CA LEU A 65 -8.26 17.35 14.50
C LEU A 65 -9.56 17.87 13.90
N ASP A 66 -9.99 17.30 12.77
CA ASP A 66 -11.20 17.71 12.05
C ASP A 66 -12.48 17.15 12.66
N ASP A 67 -12.35 16.28 13.68
CA ASP A 67 -13.49 15.68 14.38
C ASP A 67 -14.07 16.63 15.44
N ALA A 68 -14.94 17.53 14.98
CA ALA A 68 -15.57 18.52 15.85
C ALA A 68 -16.46 17.92 16.96
N GLN A 69 -16.84 16.64 16.85
CA GLN A 69 -17.71 15.97 17.84
C GLN A 69 -16.92 15.40 19.01
N HIS A 70 -15.69 14.95 18.77
CA HIS A 70 -14.89 14.23 19.75
C HIS A 70 -13.68 15.04 20.26
N GLY A 71 -13.45 16.25 19.70
CA GLY A 71 -12.32 17.10 20.07
C GLY A 71 -10.96 16.52 19.63
N ASP A 72 -9.89 17.11 20.12
CA ASP A 72 -8.50 16.79 19.74
C ASP A 72 -7.97 15.53 20.46
N SER A 73 -8.81 14.57 20.79
CA SER A 73 -8.42 13.37 21.53
C SER A 73 -8.13 12.20 20.60
N LYS A 74 -7.05 11.49 20.88
CA LYS A 74 -6.76 10.18 20.27
C LYS A 74 -7.54 9.03 20.90
N ASP A 75 -8.64 9.31 21.59
CA ASP A 75 -9.48 8.28 22.19
C ASP A 75 -10.15 7.42 21.11
N PHE A 76 -10.27 6.15 21.41
CA PHE A 76 -10.94 5.17 20.57
C PHE A 76 -11.66 4.12 21.41
N ASP A 77 -12.72 3.53 20.88
CA ASP A 77 -13.52 2.53 21.56
C ASP A 77 -12.91 1.13 21.41
N ARG A 78 -12.31 0.88 20.27
CA ARG A 78 -11.70 -0.42 19.95
C ARG A 78 -10.55 -0.29 18.97
N GLU A 79 -9.68 -1.27 19.05
CA GLU A 79 -8.55 -1.46 18.16
C GLU A 79 -8.76 -2.74 17.34
N VAL A 80 -8.51 -2.66 16.02
CA VAL A 80 -8.56 -3.82 15.14
C VAL A 80 -7.25 -3.91 14.36
N GLN A 81 -6.50 -4.97 14.60
CA GLN A 81 -5.30 -5.26 13.84
C GLN A 81 -5.63 -5.93 12.51
N SER A 82 -4.96 -5.52 11.45
CA SER A 82 -5.14 -6.05 10.10
C SER A 82 -3.88 -5.86 9.25
N VAL A 83 -3.98 -6.24 8.00
CA VAL A 83 -2.93 -6.08 7.00
C VAL A 83 -3.28 -4.92 6.08
N CYS A 84 -2.29 -4.11 5.73
CA CYS A 84 -2.44 -3.00 4.79
C CYS A 84 -2.88 -3.51 3.40
N PRO A 85 -3.94 -2.93 2.80
CA PRO A 85 -4.50 -3.44 1.54
C PRO A 85 -3.79 -2.92 0.28
N TYR A 86 -2.73 -2.11 0.42
CA TYR A 86 -2.20 -1.35 -0.73
C TYR A 86 -1.14 -2.07 -1.55
N CYS A 87 -0.15 -2.69 -0.93
CA CYS A 87 0.91 -3.35 -1.68
C CYS A 87 1.37 -4.67 -1.04
N GLY A 88 2.23 -5.40 -1.76
CA GLY A 88 2.69 -6.72 -1.36
C GLY A 88 3.66 -6.76 -0.17
N VAL A 89 4.08 -5.63 0.40
CA VAL A 89 4.89 -5.61 1.64
C VAL A 89 4.11 -6.27 2.78
N GLY A 90 2.76 -6.09 2.81
CA GLY A 90 1.94 -6.74 3.83
C GLY A 90 2.10 -6.14 5.23
N CYS A 91 2.33 -4.83 5.31
CA CYS A 91 2.50 -4.12 6.58
C CYS A 91 1.33 -4.40 7.52
N GLN A 92 1.64 -4.77 8.75
CA GLN A 92 0.65 -4.90 9.80
C GLN A 92 0.34 -3.52 10.41
N LEU A 93 -0.94 -3.27 10.58
CA LEU A 93 -1.46 -2.01 11.07
C LEU A 93 -2.61 -2.22 12.06
N SER A 94 -2.88 -1.19 12.84
CA SER A 94 -3.97 -1.14 13.81
C SER A 94 -4.89 0.02 13.47
N PHE A 95 -6.14 -0.30 13.17
CA PHE A 95 -7.21 0.67 13.05
C PHE A 95 -7.72 1.07 14.43
N LYS A 96 -7.71 2.35 14.72
CA LYS A 96 -8.30 2.94 15.92
C LYS A 96 -9.71 3.43 15.57
N ILE A 97 -10.71 2.82 16.17
CA ILE A 97 -12.12 2.97 15.80
C ILE A 97 -12.86 3.63 16.95
N LYS A 98 -13.67 4.64 16.63
CA LYS A 98 -14.59 5.30 17.52
C LYS A 98 -15.95 5.47 16.81
N ASP A 99 -17.04 5.14 17.48
CA ASP A 99 -18.39 5.21 16.93
C ASP A 99 -18.54 4.50 15.57
N ASP A 100 -17.90 3.34 15.44
CA ASP A 100 -17.85 2.51 14.23
C ASP A 100 -17.11 3.14 13.02
N GLU A 101 -16.40 4.25 13.23
CA GLU A 101 -15.57 4.91 12.20
C GLU A 101 -14.08 4.77 12.51
N ILE A 102 -13.28 4.59 11.45
CA ILE A 102 -11.82 4.60 11.57
C ILE A 102 -11.37 6.05 11.73
N LYS A 103 -10.79 6.37 12.88
CA LYS A 103 -10.30 7.72 13.18
C LYS A 103 -8.85 7.91 12.78
N TYR A 104 -8.00 6.93 13.04
CA TYR A 104 -6.60 6.94 12.62
C TYR A 104 -6.01 5.53 12.60
N VAL A 105 -4.81 5.41 12.05
CA VAL A 105 -4.10 4.15 11.89
C VAL A 105 -2.69 4.27 12.46
N GLU A 106 -2.27 3.24 13.19
CA GLU A 106 -0.90 3.09 13.67
C GLU A 106 -0.25 1.82 13.11
N GLY A 107 1.07 1.83 12.97
CA GLY A 107 1.84 0.64 12.64
C GLY A 107 1.85 -0.33 13.81
N VAL A 108 1.91 -1.61 13.50
CA VAL A 108 2.08 -2.71 14.46
C VAL A 108 3.38 -3.44 14.13
N ASN A 109 4.00 -4.05 15.13
CA ASN A 109 5.24 -4.79 14.96
C ASN A 109 5.02 -6.07 14.14
N GLY A 110 4.91 -5.89 12.84
CA GLY A 110 4.85 -6.99 11.86
C GLY A 110 6.21 -7.33 11.28
N PRO A 111 6.39 -8.54 10.76
CA PRO A 111 7.68 -9.01 10.25
C PRO A 111 8.20 -8.22 9.04
N ALA A 112 7.32 -7.53 8.32
CA ALA A 112 7.68 -6.78 7.12
C ALA A 112 7.73 -5.26 7.34
N ASN A 113 7.31 -4.73 8.48
CA ASN A 113 7.21 -3.28 8.67
C ASN A 113 7.66 -2.77 10.05
N GLU A 114 7.84 -3.61 11.07
CA GLU A 114 8.40 -3.23 12.38
C GLU A 114 7.81 -1.92 12.94
N ASN A 115 6.50 -1.83 13.04
CA ASN A 115 5.71 -0.64 13.40
C ASN A 115 5.70 0.52 12.38
N ARG A 116 6.44 0.44 11.28
CA ARG A 116 6.52 1.51 10.29
C ARG A 116 5.35 1.44 9.31
N LEU A 117 4.91 2.59 8.84
CA LEU A 117 3.93 2.70 7.77
C LEU A 117 4.35 3.79 6.77
N CYS A 118 3.98 3.61 5.51
CA CYS A 118 4.04 4.68 4.52
C CYS A 118 2.75 5.51 4.54
N VAL A 119 2.72 6.59 3.75
CA VAL A 119 1.54 7.46 3.59
C VAL A 119 0.26 6.69 3.30
N LYS A 120 0.32 5.65 2.44
CA LYS A 120 -0.86 4.86 2.04
C LYS A 120 -1.44 4.07 3.22
N GLY A 121 -0.61 3.34 3.95
CA GLY A 121 -1.05 2.57 5.10
C GLY A 121 -1.52 3.44 6.26
N ARG A 122 -0.86 4.58 6.46
CA ARG A 122 -1.14 5.50 7.57
C ARG A 122 -2.42 6.31 7.37
N PHE A 123 -2.64 6.86 6.18
CA PHE A 123 -3.67 7.85 5.92
C PHE A 123 -4.69 7.44 4.84
N GLY A 124 -4.45 6.34 4.14
CA GLY A 124 -5.28 5.93 3.00
C GLY A 124 -6.51 5.10 3.37
N PHE A 125 -7.16 5.35 4.49
CA PHE A 125 -8.35 4.61 4.95
C PHE A 125 -9.69 5.32 4.64
N ASP A 126 -9.66 6.54 4.16
CA ASP A 126 -10.85 7.40 3.92
C ASP A 126 -11.89 6.73 3.03
N TYR A 127 -11.45 5.89 2.08
CA TYR A 127 -12.36 5.21 1.15
C TYR A 127 -13.36 4.28 1.87
N VAL A 128 -13.06 3.85 3.10
CA VAL A 128 -13.93 2.92 3.85
C VAL A 128 -15.28 3.56 4.17
N HIS A 129 -15.27 4.86 4.51
CA HIS A 129 -16.46 5.63 4.88
C HIS A 129 -16.84 6.71 3.84
N HIS A 130 -16.25 6.63 2.63
CA HIS A 130 -16.52 7.63 1.59
C HIS A 130 -17.97 7.55 1.09
N ASP A 131 -18.60 8.70 0.86
CA ASP A 131 -20.00 8.79 0.43
C ASP A 131 -20.32 8.03 -0.86
N HIS A 132 -19.36 7.91 -1.77
CA HIS A 132 -19.51 7.14 -3.00
C HIS A 132 -19.29 5.64 -2.83
N ARG A 133 -18.98 5.15 -1.62
CA ARG A 133 -18.81 3.73 -1.39
C ARG A 133 -20.14 3.00 -1.48
N LEU A 134 -20.19 1.98 -2.31
CA LEU A 134 -21.35 1.09 -2.38
C LEU A 134 -21.39 0.21 -1.11
N THR A 135 -22.47 0.31 -0.35
CA THR A 135 -22.70 -0.44 0.89
C THR A 135 -23.69 -1.59 0.72
N LYS A 136 -24.35 -1.65 -0.44
CA LYS A 136 -25.30 -2.69 -0.81
C LYS A 136 -24.98 -3.24 -2.20
N PRO A 137 -25.29 -4.51 -2.48
CA PRO A 137 -25.23 -5.04 -3.84
C PRO A 137 -26.15 -4.27 -4.78
N LEU A 138 -25.70 -4.12 -6.02
CA LEU A 138 -26.47 -3.47 -7.06
C LEU A 138 -26.74 -4.44 -8.21
N ILE A 139 -28.02 -4.56 -8.60
CA ILE A 139 -28.44 -5.34 -9.77
C ILE A 139 -28.87 -4.35 -10.86
N ARG A 140 -28.44 -4.60 -12.09
CA ARG A 140 -28.84 -3.80 -13.25
C ARG A 140 -30.36 -3.88 -13.44
N ARG A 141 -31.00 -2.73 -13.63
CA ARG A 141 -32.44 -2.63 -13.90
C ARG A 141 -32.76 -3.18 -15.28
N ASP A 142 -33.92 -3.81 -15.45
CA ASP A 142 -34.36 -4.33 -16.74
C ASP A 142 -34.67 -3.21 -17.75
N ASP A 143 -35.12 -2.07 -17.24
CA ASP A 143 -35.41 -0.85 -18.02
C ASP A 143 -34.19 0.06 -18.23
N ALA A 144 -33.00 -0.35 -17.77
CA ALA A 144 -31.80 0.46 -17.92
C ALA A 144 -31.38 0.60 -19.39
N PRO A 145 -30.84 1.77 -19.79
CA PRO A 145 -30.28 1.98 -21.12
C PRO A 145 -29.27 0.91 -21.51
N ALA A 146 -28.99 0.74 -22.80
CA ALA A 146 -27.98 -0.19 -23.27
C ALA A 146 -26.64 0.01 -22.55
N LYS A 147 -25.88 -1.08 -22.36
CA LYS A 147 -24.57 -1.01 -21.72
C LYS A 147 -23.66 -0.05 -22.49
N GLY A 148 -23.00 0.85 -21.78
CA GLY A 148 -22.13 1.88 -22.34
C GLY A 148 -21.47 2.70 -21.24
N LEU A 149 -20.85 3.82 -21.63
CA LEU A 149 -20.11 4.72 -20.72
C LEU A 149 -21.01 5.80 -20.07
N ASN A 150 -22.32 5.68 -20.21
CA ASN A 150 -23.28 6.72 -19.78
C ASN A 150 -23.73 6.58 -18.32
N ILE A 151 -23.01 5.83 -17.51
CA ILE A 151 -23.29 5.68 -16.07
C ILE A 151 -22.56 6.79 -15.34
N ASP A 152 -23.32 7.59 -14.60
CA ASP A 152 -22.72 8.52 -13.64
C ASP A 152 -22.23 7.73 -12.41
N PRO A 153 -20.90 7.68 -12.16
CA PRO A 153 -20.37 6.98 -10.99
C PRO A 153 -20.87 7.53 -9.65
N ALA A 154 -21.21 8.83 -9.59
CA ALA A 154 -21.78 9.46 -8.40
C ALA A 154 -23.25 9.08 -8.18
N ASN A 155 -23.96 8.63 -9.23
CA ASN A 155 -25.34 8.20 -9.14
C ASN A 155 -25.60 6.91 -9.94
N PRO A 156 -25.10 5.76 -9.46
CA PRO A 156 -25.27 4.49 -10.15
C PRO A 156 -26.73 4.00 -10.21
N LEU A 157 -27.63 4.50 -9.37
CA LEU A 157 -29.01 4.06 -9.28
C LEU A 157 -29.85 4.44 -10.51
N THR A 158 -29.32 5.26 -11.42
CA THR A 158 -29.92 5.49 -12.74
C THR A 158 -29.99 4.22 -13.60
N HIS A 159 -29.03 3.31 -13.43
CA HIS A 159 -28.89 2.07 -14.20
C HIS A 159 -29.03 0.80 -13.36
N PHE A 160 -28.92 0.95 -12.05
CA PHE A 160 -28.95 -0.16 -11.10
C PHE A 160 -30.03 0.08 -10.04
N ARG A 161 -30.42 -0.98 -9.38
CA ARG A 161 -31.22 -0.95 -8.15
C ARG A 161 -30.50 -1.66 -7.03
N GLU A 162 -30.75 -1.24 -5.81
CA GLU A 162 -30.29 -1.96 -4.63
C GLU A 162 -30.95 -3.35 -4.56
N ALA A 163 -30.21 -4.30 -4.04
CA ALA A 163 -30.64 -5.67 -3.82
C ALA A 163 -30.09 -6.20 -2.48
N SER A 164 -30.68 -7.28 -1.98
CA SER A 164 -30.08 -8.05 -0.91
C SER A 164 -28.87 -8.87 -1.42
N TRP A 165 -28.00 -9.28 -0.51
CA TRP A 165 -26.90 -10.16 -0.87
C TRP A 165 -27.40 -11.49 -1.42
N GLU A 166 -28.46 -12.06 -0.85
CA GLU A 166 -29.08 -13.29 -1.32
C GLU A 166 -29.56 -13.17 -2.77
N GLU A 167 -30.34 -12.15 -3.06
CA GLU A 167 -30.82 -11.87 -4.43
C GLU A 167 -29.66 -11.66 -5.43
N ALA A 168 -28.65 -10.89 -5.04
CA ALA A 168 -27.53 -10.60 -5.92
C ALA A 168 -26.68 -11.85 -6.21
N LEU A 169 -26.45 -12.69 -5.21
CA LEU A 169 -25.75 -13.95 -5.36
C LEU A 169 -26.54 -14.95 -6.20
N ASP A 170 -27.87 -15.03 -6.05
CA ASP A 170 -28.72 -15.88 -6.86
C ASP A 170 -28.71 -15.46 -8.35
N VAL A 171 -28.81 -14.17 -8.62
CA VAL A 171 -28.71 -13.64 -10.00
C VAL A 171 -27.36 -13.98 -10.62
N ALA A 172 -26.28 -13.80 -9.87
CA ALA A 172 -24.92 -14.12 -10.33
C ALA A 172 -24.76 -15.63 -10.56
N ALA A 173 -25.15 -16.46 -9.59
CA ALA A 173 -25.06 -17.91 -9.68
C ALA A 173 -25.85 -18.48 -10.86
N ASN A 174 -27.09 -18.05 -11.03
CA ASN A 174 -27.94 -18.45 -12.15
C ASN A 174 -27.36 -18.01 -13.51
N GLY A 175 -26.72 -16.83 -13.55
CA GLY A 175 -25.99 -16.38 -14.72
C GLY A 175 -24.80 -17.29 -15.07
N PHE A 176 -23.99 -17.64 -14.09
CA PHE A 176 -22.86 -18.55 -14.26
C PHE A 176 -23.30 -19.98 -14.66
N ILE A 177 -24.29 -20.53 -13.99
CA ILE A 177 -24.84 -21.87 -14.29
C ILE A 177 -25.29 -21.94 -15.74
N ARG A 178 -26.07 -20.96 -16.20
CA ARG A 178 -26.56 -20.89 -17.59
C ARG A 178 -25.40 -20.89 -18.60
N HIS A 179 -24.31 -20.16 -18.35
CA HIS A 179 -23.17 -20.13 -19.25
C HIS A 179 -22.31 -21.40 -19.13
N ARG A 180 -22.15 -21.96 -17.95
CA ARG A 180 -21.45 -23.23 -17.70
C ARG A 180 -22.11 -24.37 -18.46
N ASP A 181 -23.44 -24.47 -18.41
CA ASP A 181 -24.20 -25.55 -19.03
C ASP A 181 -24.18 -25.50 -20.57
N ILE A 182 -23.97 -24.30 -21.15
CA ILE A 182 -23.74 -24.18 -22.59
C ILE A 182 -22.31 -24.62 -22.92
N SER A 183 -21.33 -24.11 -22.24
CA SER A 183 -19.92 -24.48 -22.35
C SER A 183 -19.10 -23.83 -21.23
N GLY A 184 -18.36 -24.61 -20.45
CA GLY A 184 -17.44 -24.11 -19.43
C GLY A 184 -16.40 -23.12 -19.98
N LYS A 185 -16.06 -23.19 -21.27
CA LYS A 185 -15.14 -22.27 -21.94
C LYS A 185 -15.66 -20.81 -22.06
N ARG A 186 -16.95 -20.58 -21.75
CA ARG A 186 -17.53 -19.22 -21.76
C ARG A 186 -17.27 -18.43 -20.49
N ILE A 187 -16.69 -19.06 -19.48
CA ILE A 187 -16.38 -18.42 -18.21
C ILE A 187 -14.86 -18.33 -18.08
N ALA A 188 -14.38 -17.20 -17.65
CA ALA A 188 -12.98 -16.98 -17.29
C ALA A 188 -12.88 -16.15 -16.00
N GLY A 189 -11.86 -16.41 -15.20
CA GLY A 189 -11.57 -15.67 -13.99
C GLY A 189 -10.27 -14.89 -14.12
N PHE A 190 -10.30 -13.62 -13.71
CA PHE A 190 -9.13 -12.76 -13.66
C PHE A 190 -8.86 -12.36 -12.22
N GLY A 191 -7.79 -12.89 -11.64
CA GLY A 191 -7.33 -12.58 -10.29
C GLY A 191 -6.50 -11.31 -10.21
N SER A 192 -6.14 -10.93 -9.00
CA SER A 192 -5.37 -9.72 -8.71
C SER A 192 -4.23 -9.99 -7.75
N ALA A 193 -3.11 -9.26 -7.91
CA ALA A 193 -2.00 -9.24 -6.95
C ALA A 193 -2.35 -8.56 -5.62
N LYS A 194 -3.49 -7.90 -5.54
CA LYS A 194 -3.97 -7.24 -4.32
C LYS A 194 -4.82 -8.14 -3.42
N CYS A 195 -5.02 -9.38 -3.82
CA CYS A 195 -5.71 -10.37 -3.00
C CYS A 195 -4.74 -10.98 -1.96
N SER A 196 -5.29 -11.43 -0.84
CA SER A 196 -4.58 -12.34 0.05
C SER A 196 -4.34 -13.70 -0.62
N ASN A 197 -3.45 -14.51 -0.07
CA ASN A 197 -3.21 -15.87 -0.56
C ASN A 197 -4.47 -16.72 -0.48
N GLU A 198 -5.27 -16.54 0.58
CA GLU A 198 -6.55 -17.24 0.78
C GLU A 198 -7.58 -16.87 -0.28
N GLU A 199 -7.70 -15.58 -0.61
CA GLU A 199 -8.59 -15.11 -1.69
C GLU A 199 -8.16 -15.64 -3.05
N ALA A 200 -6.87 -15.61 -3.36
CA ALA A 200 -6.32 -16.15 -4.60
C ALA A 200 -6.57 -17.66 -4.73
N TYR A 201 -6.40 -18.40 -3.63
CA TYR A 201 -6.71 -19.82 -3.56
C TYR A 201 -8.20 -20.10 -3.78
N LEU A 202 -9.08 -19.41 -3.07
CA LEU A 202 -10.54 -19.57 -3.17
C LEU A 202 -11.04 -19.19 -4.56
N PHE A 203 -10.50 -18.13 -5.14
CA PHE A 203 -10.86 -17.72 -6.49
C PHE A 203 -10.47 -18.78 -7.53
N GLN A 204 -9.26 -19.31 -7.48
CA GLN A 204 -8.83 -20.39 -8.36
C GLN A 204 -9.67 -21.66 -8.15
N LYS A 205 -9.98 -22.01 -6.88
CA LYS A 205 -10.81 -23.15 -6.54
C LYS A 205 -12.22 -23.00 -7.11
N MET A 206 -12.81 -21.81 -7.02
CA MET A 206 -14.12 -21.52 -7.59
C MET A 206 -14.14 -21.77 -9.12
N ILE A 207 -13.13 -21.27 -9.85
CA ILE A 207 -13.07 -21.48 -11.30
C ILE A 207 -12.88 -22.96 -11.64
N ARG A 208 -11.96 -23.65 -10.97
CA ARG A 208 -11.65 -25.05 -11.29
C ARG A 208 -12.73 -26.02 -10.86
N GLN A 209 -13.26 -25.91 -9.66
CA GLN A 209 -14.26 -26.81 -9.13
C GLN A 209 -15.69 -26.39 -9.45
N GLY A 210 -15.99 -25.08 -9.35
CA GLY A 210 -17.34 -24.56 -9.64
C GLY A 210 -17.69 -24.60 -11.12
N PHE A 211 -16.73 -24.30 -12.01
CA PHE A 211 -16.98 -24.23 -13.46
C PHE A 211 -16.32 -25.35 -14.25
N GLY A 212 -15.45 -26.14 -13.63
CA GLY A 212 -14.88 -27.35 -14.24
C GLY A 212 -13.81 -27.13 -15.31
N HIS A 213 -13.08 -26.00 -15.25
CA HIS A 213 -12.01 -25.70 -16.20
C HIS A 213 -10.88 -24.83 -15.60
N ASN A 214 -9.83 -24.58 -16.39
CA ASN A 214 -8.65 -23.82 -15.99
C ASN A 214 -8.57 -22.41 -16.62
N ASN A 215 -9.68 -21.83 -17.04
CA ASN A 215 -9.69 -20.46 -17.60
C ASN A 215 -9.57 -19.43 -16.46
N VAL A 216 -8.47 -19.48 -15.74
CA VAL A 216 -8.14 -18.56 -14.68
C VAL A 216 -6.73 -18.02 -14.90
N ASP A 217 -6.58 -16.73 -14.78
CA ASP A 217 -5.32 -16.04 -14.90
C ASP A 217 -5.21 -14.90 -13.89
N HIS A 218 -4.10 -14.23 -13.88
CA HIS A 218 -3.75 -13.23 -12.88
C HIS A 218 -3.04 -12.05 -13.56
N CYS A 219 -3.05 -10.87 -12.95
CA CYS A 219 -2.38 -9.68 -13.49
C CYS A 219 -0.88 -9.92 -13.73
N THR A 220 -0.25 -10.84 -13.00
CA THR A 220 1.13 -11.28 -13.20
C THR A 220 1.42 -11.75 -14.62
N ARG A 221 0.43 -12.25 -15.35
CA ARG A 221 0.57 -12.70 -16.74
C ARG A 221 1.21 -11.63 -17.64
N LEU A 222 0.83 -10.38 -17.49
CA LEU A 222 1.38 -9.27 -18.27
C LEU A 222 2.43 -8.47 -17.49
N CYS A 223 2.29 -8.38 -16.17
CA CYS A 223 3.14 -7.56 -15.31
C CYS A 223 4.50 -8.20 -15.04
N HIS A 224 4.52 -9.50 -14.69
CA HIS A 224 5.70 -10.23 -14.20
C HIS A 224 5.99 -11.53 -14.97
N ALA A 225 5.46 -11.71 -16.19
CA ALA A 225 5.67 -12.93 -16.96
C ALA A 225 7.16 -13.21 -17.16
N SER A 226 7.96 -12.21 -17.49
CA SER A 226 9.41 -12.30 -17.64
C SER A 226 10.11 -12.65 -16.34
N SER A 227 9.71 -12.05 -15.23
CA SER A 227 10.28 -12.34 -13.90
C SER A 227 9.97 -13.78 -13.47
N VAL A 228 8.75 -14.25 -13.70
CA VAL A 228 8.35 -15.63 -13.40
C VAL A 228 9.15 -16.61 -14.25
N ALA A 229 9.32 -16.35 -15.54
CA ALA A 229 10.13 -17.18 -16.42
C ALA A 229 11.60 -17.24 -15.93
N ALA A 230 12.20 -16.09 -15.66
CA ALA A 230 13.57 -16.01 -15.16
C ALA A 230 13.77 -16.75 -13.84
N LEU A 231 12.83 -16.63 -12.90
CA LEU A 231 12.89 -17.36 -11.62
C LEU A 231 12.76 -18.87 -11.82
N LEU A 232 11.83 -19.32 -12.66
CA LEU A 232 11.65 -20.74 -12.96
C LEU A 232 12.90 -21.34 -13.63
N GLU A 233 13.51 -20.62 -14.57
CA GLU A 233 14.68 -21.09 -15.29
C GLU A 233 15.95 -21.10 -14.44
N ASN A 234 16.14 -20.14 -13.53
CA ASN A 234 17.39 -19.98 -12.79
C ASN A 234 17.33 -20.53 -11.35
N VAL A 235 16.20 -20.47 -10.68
CA VAL A 235 16.03 -20.96 -9.30
C VAL A 235 15.05 -22.12 -9.17
N GLY A 236 14.35 -22.49 -10.24
CA GLY A 236 13.38 -23.59 -10.23
C GLY A 236 12.08 -23.29 -9.49
N SER A 237 11.84 -22.05 -9.09
CA SER A 237 10.64 -21.60 -8.38
C SER A 237 10.12 -20.29 -8.97
N ALA A 238 8.80 -20.14 -9.07
CA ALA A 238 8.19 -18.90 -9.53
C ALA A 238 8.10 -17.81 -8.43
N ALA A 239 8.70 -18.05 -7.27
CA ALA A 239 8.71 -17.14 -6.14
C ALA A 239 10.15 -16.74 -5.77
N VAL A 240 10.30 -15.53 -5.22
CA VAL A 240 11.56 -15.07 -4.67
C VAL A 240 11.97 -15.91 -3.46
N THR A 241 13.27 -16.04 -3.22
CA THR A 241 13.84 -16.87 -2.15
C THR A 241 14.20 -16.08 -0.90
N ALA A 242 14.29 -14.74 -1.01
CA ALA A 242 14.63 -13.84 0.10
C ALA A 242 13.40 -13.13 0.65
N THR A 243 13.39 -12.86 1.94
CA THR A 243 12.42 -12.00 2.62
C THR A 243 12.89 -10.54 2.63
N PHE A 244 12.02 -9.59 2.96
CA PHE A 244 12.41 -8.18 3.10
C PHE A 244 13.54 -7.99 4.13
N ASN A 245 13.49 -8.72 5.24
CA ASN A 245 14.50 -8.60 6.28
C ASN A 245 15.89 -9.07 5.84
N GLU A 246 15.99 -9.92 4.80
CA GLU A 246 17.26 -10.35 4.24
C GLU A 246 18.00 -9.21 3.53
N ILE A 247 17.29 -8.19 3.06
CA ILE A 247 17.92 -7.02 2.43
C ILE A 247 18.78 -6.27 3.43
N GLU A 248 18.35 -6.18 4.69
CA GLU A 248 19.11 -5.53 5.77
C GLU A 248 20.43 -6.27 6.09
N ASN A 249 20.47 -7.58 5.85
CA ASN A 249 21.61 -8.43 6.11
C ASN A 249 22.51 -8.63 4.88
N ALA A 250 22.15 -8.06 3.74
CA ALA A 250 22.94 -8.16 2.51
C ALA A 250 24.19 -7.27 2.57
N ASP A 251 25.34 -7.81 2.16
CA ASP A 251 26.56 -7.00 1.99
C ASP A 251 26.47 -6.06 0.80
N VAL A 252 25.71 -6.45 -0.23
CA VAL A 252 25.49 -5.68 -1.46
C VAL A 252 24.05 -5.90 -1.93
N ALA A 253 23.33 -4.83 -2.21
CA ALA A 253 22.03 -4.86 -2.87
C ALA A 253 22.11 -4.13 -4.23
N ILE A 254 21.58 -4.75 -5.28
CA ILE A 254 21.53 -4.16 -6.62
C ILE A 254 20.06 -3.89 -6.96
N VAL A 255 19.72 -2.62 -7.21
CA VAL A 255 18.38 -2.20 -7.61
C VAL A 255 18.40 -1.80 -9.08
N ILE A 256 17.69 -2.53 -9.93
CA ILE A 256 17.68 -2.31 -11.37
C ILE A 256 16.22 -2.21 -11.86
N GLY A 257 15.89 -1.10 -12.53
CA GLY A 257 14.57 -0.90 -13.13
C GLY A 257 13.40 -0.89 -12.16
N ALA A 258 13.66 -0.60 -10.87
CA ALA A 258 12.64 -0.56 -9.83
C ALA A 258 12.63 0.80 -9.13
N ASN A 259 11.46 1.21 -8.64
CA ASN A 259 11.29 2.35 -7.76
C ASN A 259 10.57 1.89 -6.48
N PRO A 260 11.29 1.35 -5.49
CA PRO A 260 10.70 0.84 -4.25
C PRO A 260 9.96 1.91 -3.46
N THR A 261 10.43 3.15 -3.48
CA THR A 261 9.80 4.29 -2.79
C THR A 261 8.38 4.55 -3.22
N GLU A 262 8.06 4.25 -4.47
CA GLU A 262 6.70 4.42 -5.01
C GLU A 262 5.87 3.15 -4.90
N ASN A 263 6.45 2.00 -5.27
CA ASN A 263 5.74 0.73 -5.31
C ASN A 263 5.58 0.08 -3.94
N HIS A 264 6.63 0.16 -3.11
CA HIS A 264 6.71 -0.45 -1.79
C HIS A 264 7.32 0.53 -0.77
N PRO A 265 6.65 1.64 -0.44
CA PRO A 265 7.27 2.79 0.24
C PRO A 265 7.80 2.51 1.65
N VAL A 266 7.42 1.40 2.27
CA VAL A 266 7.98 0.96 3.57
C VAL A 266 9.30 0.20 3.41
N ALA A 267 9.48 -0.53 2.30
CA ALA A 267 10.68 -1.34 2.10
C ALA A 267 11.99 -0.52 2.16
N PRO A 268 12.11 0.65 1.51
CA PRO A 268 13.32 1.46 1.61
C PRO A 268 13.70 1.88 3.03
N THR A 269 12.73 2.07 3.91
CA THR A 269 13.00 2.46 5.30
C THR A 269 13.58 1.34 6.15
N LEU A 270 13.32 0.10 5.78
CA LEU A 270 13.97 -1.07 6.40
C LEU A 270 15.41 -1.26 5.91
N GLU A 271 15.69 -0.86 4.68
CA GLU A 271 17.01 -1.01 4.05
C GLU A 271 18.04 0.03 4.49
N GLN A 272 17.60 1.19 4.97
CA GLN A 272 18.46 2.34 5.21
C GLN A 272 19.13 2.40 6.58
N ALA A 273 18.98 1.40 7.41
CA ALA A 273 19.44 1.44 8.80
C ALA A 273 20.97 1.60 8.99
N LYS A 274 21.77 1.62 7.94
CA LYS A 274 23.24 1.60 8.03
C LYS A 274 23.98 2.85 7.60
N ASP A 275 23.40 3.79 6.86
CA ASP A 275 24.07 5.07 6.51
C ASP A 275 23.18 6.28 6.74
N TYR A 276 23.41 6.98 7.83
CA TYR A 276 22.63 8.12 8.30
C TYR A 276 22.90 9.44 7.56
N ARG A 277 23.83 9.47 6.62
CA ARG A 277 24.28 10.70 5.99
C ARG A 277 23.52 11.05 4.74
N TRP A 278 22.70 10.12 4.22
CA TRP A 278 22.04 10.32 2.95
C TRP A 278 20.69 9.61 2.89
N GLY A 279 19.60 10.38 2.97
CA GLY A 279 18.21 9.85 3.02
C GLY A 279 17.74 9.18 1.72
N ARG A 280 18.55 9.11 0.67
CA ARG A 280 18.25 8.51 -0.63
C ARG A 280 19.38 7.61 -1.14
N THR A 281 20.14 7.02 -0.24
CA THR A 281 21.30 6.16 -0.57
C THR A 281 20.93 5.00 -1.50
N TYR A 282 19.70 4.50 -1.38
CA TYR A 282 19.17 3.39 -2.19
C TYR A 282 18.86 3.77 -3.65
N GLU A 283 18.83 5.06 -3.99
CA GLU A 283 18.58 5.53 -5.36
C GLU A 283 19.86 5.76 -6.16
N SER A 284 21.01 5.60 -5.54
CA SER A 284 22.28 5.87 -6.18
C SER A 284 23.27 4.74 -5.97
N TYR A 285 24.05 4.46 -6.99
CA TYR A 285 25.14 3.48 -6.92
C TYR A 285 26.33 3.98 -6.10
N SER A 286 26.41 5.30 -5.86
CA SER A 286 27.48 5.98 -5.11
C SER A 286 27.13 7.46 -4.93
N ASP A 287 27.78 8.13 -3.99
CA ASP A 287 27.85 9.57 -3.84
C ASP A 287 28.88 10.23 -4.80
N ASP A 288 29.68 9.40 -5.47
CA ASP A 288 30.63 9.85 -6.50
C ASP A 288 30.01 9.75 -7.91
N PRO A 289 29.75 10.89 -8.59
CA PRO A 289 29.15 10.89 -9.93
C PRO A 289 29.97 10.13 -10.96
N THR A 290 31.30 10.07 -10.81
CA THR A 290 32.20 9.36 -11.75
C THR A 290 32.06 7.85 -11.60
N LEU A 291 31.84 7.38 -10.38
CA LEU A 291 31.59 5.98 -10.08
C LEU A 291 30.21 5.54 -10.58
N VAL A 292 29.18 6.38 -10.42
CA VAL A 292 27.83 6.15 -10.96
C VAL A 292 27.86 6.03 -12.48
N GLU A 293 28.61 6.92 -13.15
CA GLU A 293 28.77 6.86 -14.61
C GLU A 293 29.51 5.60 -15.04
N ALA A 294 30.58 5.21 -14.34
CA ALA A 294 31.34 4.00 -14.61
C ALA A 294 30.53 2.73 -14.45
N TYR A 295 29.73 2.62 -13.39
CA TYR A 295 28.84 1.48 -13.17
C TYR A 295 27.70 1.45 -14.19
N GLY A 296 27.09 2.59 -14.51
CA GLY A 296 26.07 2.67 -15.54
C GLY A 296 26.58 2.25 -16.91
N ARG A 297 27.80 2.67 -17.27
CA ARG A 297 28.46 2.29 -18.53
C ARG A 297 28.78 0.79 -18.55
N ALA A 298 29.37 0.23 -17.50
CA ALA A 298 29.69 -1.19 -17.41
C ALA A 298 28.42 -2.07 -17.47
N LEU A 299 27.32 -1.63 -16.89
CA LEU A 299 26.03 -2.32 -16.95
C LEU A 299 25.49 -2.36 -18.37
N VAL A 300 25.54 -1.22 -19.08
CA VAL A 300 25.06 -1.11 -20.48
C VAL A 300 25.92 -1.99 -21.41
N GLU A 301 27.23 -1.94 -21.27
CA GLU A 301 28.16 -2.77 -22.04
C GLU A 301 27.96 -4.27 -21.74
N GLY A 302 27.74 -4.65 -20.46
CA GLY A 302 27.44 -6.04 -20.09
C GLY A 302 26.11 -6.56 -20.66
N ILE A 303 25.10 -5.70 -20.78
CA ILE A 303 23.80 -6.06 -21.37
C ILE A 303 23.87 -6.11 -22.90
N GLN A 304 24.70 -5.29 -23.53
CA GLN A 304 24.85 -5.25 -24.98
C GLN A 304 25.80 -6.30 -25.54
N GLY A 305 26.54 -7.00 -24.70
CA GLY A 305 27.32 -8.19 -25.10
C GLY A 305 28.60 -7.88 -25.88
N GLU A 306 29.30 -6.77 -25.55
CA GLU A 306 30.66 -6.50 -25.97
C GLU A 306 31.70 -6.94 -24.93
#